data_6b642822e43aa0c00f708eb7aa4759da
#
_entry.id   6b642822e43aa0c00f708eb7aa4759da
#
_cell.length_a   1.000
_cell.length_b   1.000
_cell.length_c   1.000
_cell.angle_alpha   90.00
_cell.angle_beta   90.00
_cell.angle_gamma   90.00
#
_symmetry.space_group_name_H-M   'P 1'
#
loop_
_entity.id
_entity.type
_entity.pdbx_description
1 polymer ?
#
loop_
_entity_poly.entity_id
_entity_poly.type
_entity_poly.pdbx_seq_one_letter_code
_entity_poly.pdbx_strand_id
1 'polypeptide(L)'
;MKLGDKLKAIRTENNMSMEELKNILNYKYDLNISKSMISRWENHKSEPLNTYLSAYAREFNLDMNDLLDIEDKNDLSNIPGIKIIKKFVTVPVLGEIACGEPIFCNQNYDNILQIDEDLGKPDFSLTAKGDSMIDVGINDGDIVFFKNTSVVENGKIAAVIIDNTTTLKRFFKNDYEIILQPENKSYSPIIIREDDGQDVRVLGEMVGMYHIGSR
;
A
#
# COMPACT_ATOMS: atom_id res chain seq x y z
N MET A 1 -0.36 28.45 14.80
CA MET A 1 1.00 28.94 15.18
C MET A 1 1.63 29.52 13.92
N LYS A 2 2.36 30.68 13.98
CA LYS A 2 2.97 31.22 12.74
C LYS A 2 4.05 30.30 12.19
N LEU A 3 4.25 30.30 10.88
CA LEU A 3 5.21 29.41 10.19
C LEU A 3 6.62 29.44 10.82
N GLY A 4 7.14 30.64 11.09
CA GLY A 4 8.47 30.78 11.70
C GLY A 4 8.60 30.12 13.07
N ASP A 5 7.55 30.18 13.89
CA ASP A 5 7.53 29.54 15.21
C ASP A 5 7.54 28.01 15.05
N LYS A 6 6.81 27.46 14.04
CA LYS A 6 6.83 26.02 13.70
C LYS A 6 8.22 25.58 13.27
N LEU A 7 8.85 26.30 12.34
CA LEU A 7 10.19 25.98 11.86
C LEU A 7 11.20 25.96 13.02
N LYS A 8 11.11 26.94 13.92
CA LYS A 8 11.96 26.99 15.11
C LYS A 8 11.70 25.82 16.06
N ALA A 9 10.43 25.51 16.34
CA ALA A 9 10.04 24.40 17.21
C ALA A 9 10.59 23.07 16.68
N ILE A 10 10.35 22.77 15.39
CA ILE A 10 10.83 21.55 14.74
C ILE A 10 12.35 21.41 14.87
N ARG A 11 13.10 22.46 14.56
CA ARG A 11 14.57 22.43 14.69
C ARG A 11 15.01 22.19 16.12
N THR A 12 14.41 22.87 17.10
CA THR A 12 14.80 22.75 18.51
C THR A 12 14.40 21.42 19.13
N GLU A 13 13.25 20.87 18.77
CA GLU A 13 12.80 19.51 19.18
C GLU A 13 13.73 18.43 18.65
N ASN A 14 14.34 18.64 17.48
CA ASN A 14 15.36 17.76 16.94
C ASN A 14 16.79 18.09 17.44
N ASN A 15 16.93 18.95 18.46
CA ASN A 15 18.20 19.36 19.07
C ASN A 15 19.22 19.93 18.06
N MET A 16 18.77 20.57 17.00
CA MET A 16 19.65 21.11 15.95
C MET A 16 19.91 22.61 16.16
N SER A 17 21.18 23.00 15.99
CA SER A 17 21.54 24.40 15.78
C SER A 17 21.15 24.87 14.37
N MET A 18 21.04 26.19 14.17
CA MET A 18 20.79 26.73 12.81
C MET A 18 21.92 26.39 11.83
N GLU A 19 23.13 26.19 12.32
CA GLU A 19 24.30 25.85 11.50
C GLU A 19 24.22 24.38 11.03
N GLU A 20 23.85 23.46 11.91
CA GLU A 20 23.63 22.06 11.58
C GLU A 20 22.49 21.88 10.58
N LEU A 21 21.37 22.54 10.83
CA LEU A 21 20.23 22.52 9.91
C LEU A 21 20.62 23.04 8.52
N LYS A 22 21.33 24.18 8.45
CA LYS A 22 21.84 24.73 7.19
C LYS A 22 22.70 23.71 6.45
N ASN A 23 23.64 23.05 7.15
CA ASN A 23 24.55 22.09 6.54
C ASN A 23 23.81 20.88 6.00
N ILE A 24 22.85 20.34 6.74
CA ILE A 24 22.04 19.20 6.33
C ILE A 24 21.21 19.54 5.09
N LEU A 25 20.48 20.67 5.11
CA LEU A 25 19.61 21.03 3.99
C LEU A 25 20.41 21.33 2.72
N ASN A 26 21.56 22.02 2.84
CA ASN A 26 22.40 22.30 1.69
C ASN A 26 23.04 21.03 1.12
N TYR A 27 23.51 20.12 1.97
CA TYR A 27 24.16 18.89 1.53
C TYR A 27 23.19 17.88 0.90
N LYS A 28 22.05 17.63 1.56
CA LYS A 28 21.09 16.59 1.10
C LYS A 28 20.22 17.04 -0.07
N TYR A 29 19.92 18.32 -0.16
CA TYR A 29 18.93 18.84 -1.13
C TYR A 29 19.51 19.82 -2.13
N ASP A 30 20.84 19.92 -2.20
CA ASP A 30 21.57 20.82 -3.10
C ASP A 30 21.07 22.28 -3.05
N LEU A 31 20.89 22.78 -1.84
CA LEU A 31 20.38 24.13 -1.58
C LEU A 31 21.50 25.08 -1.19
N ASN A 32 21.24 26.39 -1.30
CA ASN A 32 22.17 27.44 -0.86
C ASN A 32 21.50 28.30 0.23
N ILE A 33 21.28 27.70 1.39
CA ILE A 33 20.68 28.35 2.55
C ILE A 33 21.81 28.90 3.44
N SER A 34 21.65 30.10 3.96
CA SER A 34 22.54 30.68 4.97
C SER A 34 21.90 30.62 6.38
N LYS A 35 22.73 30.63 7.41
CA LYS A 35 22.25 30.76 8.81
C LYS A 35 21.39 31.99 9.02
N SER A 36 21.71 33.09 8.35
CA SER A 36 20.93 34.33 8.43
C SER A 36 19.54 34.20 7.82
N MET A 37 19.38 33.36 6.75
CA MET A 37 18.07 33.06 6.18
C MET A 37 17.20 32.29 7.17
N ILE A 38 17.72 31.24 7.79
CA ILE A 38 17.01 30.47 8.82
C ILE A 38 16.59 31.37 9.97
N SER A 39 17.51 32.20 10.48
CA SER A 39 17.21 33.16 11.55
C SER A 39 16.10 34.14 11.16
N ARG A 40 16.07 34.59 9.91
CA ARG A 40 15.02 35.53 9.44
C ARG A 40 13.67 34.84 9.34
N TRP A 41 13.62 33.57 8.90
CA TRP A 41 12.40 32.77 8.84
C TRP A 41 11.82 32.53 10.24
N GLU A 42 12.65 32.07 11.18
CA GLU A 42 12.24 31.76 12.55
C GLU A 42 11.81 33.03 13.34
N ASN A 43 12.27 34.20 12.94
CA ASN A 43 11.91 35.49 13.56
C ASN A 43 10.90 36.31 12.73
N HIS A 44 10.20 35.67 11.79
CA HIS A 44 9.15 36.29 10.95
C HIS A 44 9.62 37.51 10.13
N LYS A 45 10.92 37.60 9.83
CA LYS A 45 11.50 38.71 9.05
C LYS A 45 11.47 38.49 7.54
N SER A 46 11.31 37.25 7.13
CA SER A 46 11.08 36.84 5.75
C SER A 46 10.47 35.44 5.72
N GLU A 47 9.79 35.11 4.66
CA GLU A 47 9.26 33.77 4.41
C GLU A 47 10.24 32.93 3.57
N PRO A 48 10.38 31.63 3.83
CA PRO A 48 11.17 30.74 2.99
C PRO A 48 10.43 30.46 1.67
N LEU A 49 11.18 30.25 0.59
CA LEU A 49 10.62 29.78 -0.67
C LEU A 49 10.09 28.33 -0.53
N ASN A 50 9.14 27.97 -1.38
CA ASN A 50 8.54 26.62 -1.37
C ASN A 50 9.59 25.49 -1.53
N THR A 51 10.69 25.73 -2.26
CA THR A 51 11.81 24.79 -2.39
C THR A 51 12.48 24.51 -1.05
N TYR A 52 12.66 25.54 -0.21
CA TYR A 52 13.24 25.40 1.12
C TYR A 52 12.27 24.72 2.10
N LEU A 53 10.98 25.06 2.02
CA LEU A 53 9.94 24.40 2.81
C LEU A 53 9.79 22.93 2.47
N SER A 54 9.84 22.57 1.17
CA SER A 54 9.80 21.18 0.72
C SER A 54 10.99 20.38 1.24
N ALA A 55 12.19 20.95 1.22
CA ALA A 55 13.38 20.29 1.78
C ALA A 55 13.25 20.12 3.30
N TYR A 56 12.73 21.13 3.98
CA TYR A 56 12.47 21.09 5.41
C TYR A 56 11.45 20.00 5.78
N ALA A 57 10.32 19.95 5.06
CA ALA A 57 9.28 18.94 5.25
C ALA A 57 9.82 17.52 5.03
N ARG A 58 10.62 17.30 3.99
CA ARG A 58 11.26 16.00 3.70
C ARG A 58 12.27 15.59 4.78
N GLU A 59 13.11 16.53 5.26
CA GLU A 59 14.13 16.22 6.28
C GLU A 59 13.48 15.76 7.59
N PHE A 60 12.37 16.38 7.98
CA PHE A 60 11.69 16.10 9.24
C PHE A 60 10.43 15.22 9.08
N ASN A 61 10.20 14.66 7.89
CA ASN A 61 9.03 13.81 7.58
C ASN A 61 7.69 14.48 7.95
N LEU A 62 7.50 15.72 7.53
CA LEU A 62 6.31 16.53 7.82
C LEU A 62 5.39 16.63 6.60
N ASP A 63 4.09 16.75 6.83
CA ASP A 63 3.15 17.17 5.79
C ASP A 63 3.28 18.69 5.53
N MET A 64 3.34 19.07 4.24
CA MET A 64 3.43 20.49 3.84
C MET A 64 2.19 21.29 4.22
N ASN A 65 1.01 20.67 4.22
CA ASN A 65 -0.23 21.33 4.60
C ASN A 65 -0.22 21.64 6.10
N ASP A 66 0.26 20.70 6.92
CA ASP A 66 0.43 20.91 8.37
C ASP A 66 1.45 22.02 8.67
N LEU A 67 2.54 22.07 7.89
CA LEU A 67 3.57 23.07 8.05
C LEU A 67 3.05 24.48 7.72
N LEU A 68 2.22 24.60 6.69
CA LEU A 68 1.71 25.89 6.19
C LEU A 68 0.37 26.33 6.81
N ASP A 69 -0.20 25.55 7.76
CA ASP A 69 -1.58 25.74 8.26
C ASP A 69 -2.61 25.88 7.12
N ILE A 70 -2.40 25.14 6.04
CA ILE A 70 -3.40 25.06 4.99
C ILE A 70 -4.53 24.21 5.56
N GLU A 71 -5.53 24.88 6.11
CA GLU A 71 -6.78 24.21 6.43
C GLU A 71 -7.32 23.63 5.11
N ASP A 72 -7.41 22.33 5.07
CA ASP A 72 -8.09 21.67 3.96
C ASP A 72 -9.55 22.13 4.02
N LYS A 73 -9.91 23.13 3.18
CA LYS A 73 -11.30 23.63 3.09
C LYS A 73 -12.30 22.53 2.73
N ASN A 74 -11.78 21.35 2.39
CA ASN A 74 -12.52 20.12 2.18
C ASN A 74 -12.32 19.13 3.34
N ASP A 75 -12.01 19.60 4.55
CA ASP A 75 -11.97 18.70 5.70
C ASP A 75 -13.36 18.07 5.94
N LEU A 76 -13.52 16.90 5.36
CA LEU A 76 -14.72 16.07 5.45
C LEU A 76 -14.76 15.25 6.76
N SER A 77 -13.76 15.41 7.64
CA SER A 77 -13.65 14.63 8.90
C SER A 77 -14.82 14.85 9.86
N ASN A 78 -15.49 16.00 9.74
CA ASN A 78 -16.63 16.37 10.56
C ASN A 78 -18.00 15.93 9.98
N ILE A 79 -18.01 15.30 8.79
CA ILE A 79 -19.25 14.81 8.17
C ILE A 79 -19.52 13.39 8.67
N PRO A 80 -20.66 13.13 9.36
CA PRO A 80 -20.99 11.79 9.82
C PRO A 80 -21.01 10.77 8.67
N GLY A 81 -20.30 9.66 8.82
CA GLY A 81 -20.20 8.60 7.81
C GLY A 81 -19.07 8.75 6.80
N ILE A 82 -18.29 9.84 6.82
CA ILE A 82 -17.07 9.98 6.00
C ILE A 82 -15.87 9.49 6.81
N LYS A 83 -15.14 8.54 6.24
CA LYS A 83 -13.84 8.09 6.72
C LYS A 83 -12.75 8.73 5.87
N ILE A 84 -11.91 9.55 6.48
CA ILE A 84 -10.72 10.11 5.81
C ILE A 84 -9.61 9.08 5.86
N ILE A 85 -9.10 8.70 4.69
CA ILE A 85 -7.91 7.85 4.58
C ILE A 85 -6.68 8.71 4.84
N LYS A 86 -6.03 8.48 5.96
CA LYS A 86 -4.84 9.25 6.38
C LYS A 86 -3.52 8.60 6.03
N LYS A 87 -3.54 7.29 5.77
CA LYS A 87 -2.35 6.52 5.41
C LYS A 87 -2.67 5.57 4.28
N PHE A 88 -1.79 5.58 3.29
CA PHE A 88 -1.85 4.67 2.16
C PHE A 88 -0.70 3.67 2.26
N VAL A 89 -0.96 2.43 1.92
CA VAL A 89 0.05 1.43 1.65
C VAL A 89 0.10 1.16 0.15
N THR A 90 1.28 0.92 -0.35
CA THR A 90 1.53 0.64 -1.76
C THR A 90 1.51 -0.86 -1.99
N VAL A 91 0.63 -1.33 -2.86
CA VAL A 91 0.45 -2.76 -3.16
C VAL A 91 0.70 -3.01 -4.64
N PRO A 92 1.64 -3.91 -4.99
CA PRO A 92 1.86 -4.28 -6.38
C PRO A 92 0.67 -5.09 -6.91
N VAL A 93 0.24 -4.79 -8.14
CA VAL A 93 -0.68 -5.64 -8.90
C VAL A 93 0.17 -6.61 -9.71
N LEU A 94 0.16 -7.87 -9.33
CA LEU A 94 0.89 -8.90 -10.05
C LEU A 94 0.06 -9.32 -11.27
N GLY A 95 0.74 -9.44 -12.42
CA GLY A 95 0.17 -10.01 -13.63
C GLY A 95 0.03 -11.53 -13.56
N GLU A 96 0.23 -12.19 -14.69
CA GLU A 96 0.31 -13.65 -14.73
C GLU A 96 1.60 -14.10 -14.01
N ILE A 97 1.45 -14.92 -12.96
CA ILE A 97 2.58 -15.43 -12.19
C ILE A 97 3.11 -16.67 -12.91
N ALA A 98 4.31 -16.56 -13.48
CA ALA A 98 5.03 -17.71 -14.03
C ALA A 98 5.61 -18.56 -12.90
N CYS A 99 5.52 -19.88 -13.02
CA CYS A 99 6.09 -20.81 -12.06
C CYS A 99 7.62 -20.76 -12.01
N GLY A 100 8.16 -20.81 -10.80
CA GLY A 100 9.60 -20.99 -10.55
C GLY A 100 10.34 -19.77 -10.03
N GLU A 101 9.81 -18.57 -10.18
CA GLU A 101 10.43 -17.37 -9.60
C GLU A 101 9.67 -16.89 -8.35
N PRO A 102 10.39 -16.42 -7.33
CA PRO A 102 9.75 -15.75 -6.19
C PRO A 102 8.90 -14.58 -6.68
N ILE A 103 7.69 -14.44 -6.13
CA ILE A 103 6.68 -13.43 -6.51
C ILE A 103 7.25 -12.00 -6.55
N PHE A 104 8.38 -11.75 -5.90
CA PHE A 104 9.00 -10.43 -5.73
C PHE A 104 10.28 -10.20 -6.55
N CYS A 105 10.66 -11.12 -7.48
CA CYS A 105 11.96 -11.04 -8.17
C CYS A 105 12.00 -10.12 -9.40
N ASN A 106 10.87 -9.78 -10.03
CA ASN A 106 10.85 -8.87 -11.16
C ASN A 106 10.19 -7.53 -10.78
N GLN A 107 11.03 -6.55 -10.42
CA GLN A 107 10.62 -5.21 -9.97
C GLN A 107 10.17 -4.27 -11.12
N ASN A 108 9.55 -4.76 -12.16
CA ASN A 108 8.84 -3.92 -13.10
C ASN A 108 7.39 -3.77 -12.63
N TYR A 109 7.20 -2.98 -11.57
CA TYR A 109 5.89 -2.61 -11.07
C TYR A 109 5.26 -1.55 -11.99
N ASP A 110 4.79 -1.97 -13.17
CA ASP A 110 4.04 -1.07 -14.06
C ASP A 110 2.67 -0.72 -13.49
N ASN A 111 2.19 -1.51 -12.51
CA ASN A 111 0.91 -1.29 -11.85
C ASN A 111 1.06 -1.38 -10.32
N ILE A 112 0.96 -0.22 -9.68
CA ILE A 112 0.99 -0.06 -8.22
C ILE A 112 -0.32 0.59 -7.79
N LEU A 113 -0.97 0.02 -6.77
CA LEU A 113 -2.14 0.59 -6.15
C LEU A 113 -1.81 1.21 -4.80
N GLN A 114 -2.38 2.38 -4.54
CA GLN A 114 -2.40 2.96 -3.20
C GLN A 114 -3.74 2.64 -2.56
N ILE A 115 -3.70 1.94 -1.43
CA ILE A 115 -4.89 1.53 -0.69
C ILE A 115 -4.84 2.01 0.75
N ASP A 116 -5.99 2.04 1.41
CA ASP A 116 -6.09 2.35 2.84
C ASP A 116 -5.32 1.31 3.68
N GLU A 117 -4.49 1.78 4.63
CA GLU A 117 -3.76 0.90 5.56
C GLU A 117 -4.69 -0.04 6.34
N ASP A 118 -5.95 0.34 6.57
CA ASP A 118 -6.94 -0.46 7.28
C ASP A 118 -7.43 -1.69 6.49
N LEU A 119 -7.09 -1.82 5.21
CA LEU A 119 -7.45 -2.96 4.35
C LEU A 119 -6.61 -4.23 4.62
N GLY A 120 -6.09 -4.39 5.85
CA GLY A 120 -5.40 -5.62 6.26
C GLY A 120 -3.94 -5.72 5.82
N LYS A 121 -3.32 -4.63 5.36
CA LYS A 121 -1.91 -4.56 4.93
C LYS A 121 -1.53 -5.71 3.97
N PRO A 122 -2.16 -5.79 2.81
CA PRO A 122 -1.83 -6.83 1.84
C PRO A 122 -0.38 -6.68 1.34
N ASP A 123 0.20 -7.80 0.96
CA ASP A 123 1.56 -7.85 0.41
C ASP A 123 1.54 -7.76 -1.13
N PHE A 124 0.45 -8.23 -1.77
CA PHE A 124 0.25 -8.17 -3.21
C PHE A 124 -1.22 -8.20 -3.60
N SER A 125 -1.51 -7.95 -4.87
CA SER A 125 -2.86 -8.10 -5.44
C SER A 125 -2.81 -8.81 -6.79
N LEU A 126 -3.95 -9.41 -7.16
CA LEU A 126 -4.18 -10.05 -8.45
C LEU A 126 -5.48 -9.52 -9.05
N THR A 127 -5.55 -9.47 -10.38
CA THR A 127 -6.80 -9.22 -11.08
C THR A 127 -7.55 -10.54 -11.24
N ALA A 128 -8.78 -10.61 -10.74
CA ALA A 128 -9.66 -11.75 -10.91
C ALA A 128 -10.02 -11.94 -12.38
N LYS A 129 -10.02 -13.19 -12.84
CA LYS A 129 -10.45 -13.57 -14.20
C LYS A 129 -11.57 -14.59 -14.13
N GLY A 130 -12.64 -14.31 -14.89
CA GLY A 130 -13.83 -15.16 -14.95
C GLY A 130 -14.77 -14.97 -13.77
N ASP A 131 -15.75 -15.85 -13.66
CA ASP A 131 -16.89 -15.75 -12.76
C ASP A 131 -16.95 -16.85 -11.68
N SER A 132 -15.88 -17.62 -11.54
CA SER A 132 -15.85 -18.78 -10.63
C SER A 132 -16.03 -18.45 -9.15
N MET A 133 -15.97 -17.17 -8.78
CA MET A 133 -16.09 -16.67 -7.39
C MET A 133 -17.22 -15.63 -7.24
N ILE A 134 -18.16 -15.61 -8.18
CA ILE A 134 -19.22 -14.59 -8.26
C ILE A 134 -20.20 -14.62 -7.07
N ASP A 135 -20.47 -15.80 -6.51
CA ASP A 135 -21.42 -15.97 -5.39
C ASP A 135 -20.91 -15.33 -4.08
N VAL A 136 -19.61 -15.00 -4.01
CA VAL A 136 -19.00 -14.21 -2.90
C VAL A 136 -18.65 -12.79 -3.31
N GLY A 137 -19.18 -12.33 -4.46
CA GLY A 137 -19.07 -10.96 -4.93
C GLY A 137 -17.74 -10.63 -5.62
N ILE A 138 -16.92 -11.62 -5.98
CA ILE A 138 -15.70 -11.40 -6.78
C ILE A 138 -16.05 -11.61 -8.25
N ASN A 139 -15.96 -10.53 -9.02
CA ASN A 139 -16.31 -10.50 -10.44
C ASN A 139 -15.06 -10.45 -11.33
N ASP A 140 -15.26 -10.73 -12.61
CA ASP A 140 -14.21 -10.57 -13.60
C ASP A 140 -13.68 -9.12 -13.62
N GLY A 141 -12.36 -8.96 -13.58
CA GLY A 141 -11.69 -7.67 -13.53
C GLY A 141 -11.50 -7.08 -12.13
N ASP A 142 -12.09 -7.62 -11.08
CA ASP A 142 -11.88 -7.14 -9.71
C ASP A 142 -10.42 -7.31 -9.27
N ILE A 143 -9.94 -6.37 -8.44
CA ILE A 143 -8.61 -6.46 -7.84
C ILE A 143 -8.74 -7.07 -6.45
N VAL A 144 -8.13 -8.22 -6.27
CA VAL A 144 -8.16 -8.99 -5.02
C VAL A 144 -6.82 -8.88 -4.31
N PHE A 145 -6.85 -8.56 -3.02
CA PHE A 145 -5.68 -8.33 -2.17
C PHE A 145 -5.37 -9.54 -1.31
N PHE A 146 -4.08 -9.83 -1.19
CA PHE A 146 -3.61 -11.02 -0.50
C PHE A 146 -2.52 -10.71 0.52
N LYS A 147 -2.56 -11.45 1.63
CA LYS A 147 -1.44 -11.61 2.54
C LYS A 147 -0.59 -12.77 2.06
N ASN A 148 0.72 -12.55 1.87
CA ASN A 148 1.64 -13.62 1.47
C ASN A 148 1.77 -14.65 2.60
N THR A 149 1.29 -15.85 2.34
CA THR A 149 1.39 -16.98 3.28
C THR A 149 1.28 -18.29 2.50
N SER A 150 2.03 -19.29 2.93
CA SER A 150 1.91 -20.66 2.43
C SER A 150 0.89 -21.49 3.22
N VAL A 151 0.36 -20.97 4.31
CA VAL A 151 -0.61 -21.64 5.19
C VAL A 151 -1.88 -20.82 5.23
N VAL A 152 -2.98 -21.42 4.80
CA VAL A 152 -4.31 -20.82 4.77
C VAL A 152 -5.27 -21.71 5.54
N GLU A 153 -6.09 -21.10 6.39
CA GLU A 153 -7.12 -21.82 7.16
C GLU A 153 -8.22 -22.34 6.23
N ASN A 154 -8.77 -23.52 6.58
CA ASN A 154 -9.89 -24.09 5.86
C ASN A 154 -11.09 -23.15 5.80
N GLY A 155 -11.67 -22.99 4.60
CA GLY A 155 -12.80 -22.11 4.36
C GLY A 155 -12.43 -20.68 3.99
N LYS A 156 -11.16 -20.32 3.99
CA LYS A 156 -10.69 -19.01 3.51
C LYS A 156 -10.52 -19.01 1.98
N ILE A 157 -10.55 -17.82 1.38
CA ILE A 157 -10.28 -17.64 -0.05
C ILE A 157 -8.78 -17.44 -0.22
N ALA A 158 -8.18 -18.18 -1.13
CA ALA A 158 -6.74 -18.19 -1.40
C ALA A 158 -6.42 -18.07 -2.88
N ALA A 159 -5.28 -17.45 -3.17
CA ALA A 159 -4.62 -17.58 -4.45
C ALA A 159 -3.71 -18.80 -4.42
N VAL A 160 -3.92 -19.72 -5.36
CA VAL A 160 -3.19 -21.00 -5.44
C VAL A 160 -2.65 -21.18 -6.85
N ILE A 161 -1.41 -21.63 -6.96
CA ILE A 161 -0.84 -22.12 -8.22
C ILE A 161 -1.06 -23.62 -8.28
N ILE A 162 -1.57 -24.08 -9.40
CA ILE A 162 -1.63 -25.50 -9.77
C ILE A 162 -0.83 -25.64 -11.07
N ASP A 163 0.24 -26.42 -11.02
CA ASP A 163 1.22 -26.52 -12.11
C ASP A 163 1.73 -25.11 -12.49
N ASN A 164 1.25 -24.51 -13.54
CA ASN A 164 1.66 -23.19 -14.01
C ASN A 164 0.50 -22.17 -14.04
N THR A 165 -0.62 -22.48 -13.41
CA THR A 165 -1.82 -21.64 -13.49
C THR A 165 -2.23 -21.15 -12.13
N THR A 166 -2.37 -19.82 -11.99
CA THR A 166 -2.89 -19.20 -10.77
C THR A 166 -4.41 -19.25 -10.78
N THR A 167 -5.00 -19.67 -9.67
CA THR A 167 -6.46 -19.70 -9.47
C THR A 167 -6.84 -19.11 -8.12
N LEU A 168 -8.04 -18.54 -8.04
CA LEU A 168 -8.65 -18.04 -6.82
C LEU A 168 -9.82 -18.93 -6.45
N LYS A 169 -9.77 -19.54 -5.26
CA LYS A 169 -10.79 -20.48 -4.79
C LYS A 169 -10.91 -20.42 -3.27
N ARG A 170 -12.00 -20.95 -2.76
CA ARG A 170 -12.09 -21.28 -1.34
C ARG A 170 -11.27 -22.53 -1.06
N PHE A 171 -10.35 -22.42 -0.13
CA PHE A 171 -9.33 -23.42 0.17
C PHE A 171 -9.78 -24.32 1.32
N PHE A 172 -9.64 -25.62 1.10
CA PHE A 172 -9.74 -26.65 2.14
C PHE A 172 -8.61 -27.65 1.98
N LYS A 173 -8.03 -28.06 3.09
CA LYS A 173 -6.98 -29.08 3.14
C LYS A 173 -7.23 -30.03 4.29
N ASN A 174 -7.07 -31.33 4.03
CA ASN A 174 -7.00 -32.39 5.04
C ASN A 174 -5.74 -33.23 4.80
N ASP A 175 -5.60 -34.34 5.52
CA ASP A 175 -4.41 -35.20 5.46
C ASP A 175 -4.25 -35.94 4.11
N TYR A 176 -5.27 -35.94 3.25
CA TYR A 176 -5.31 -36.74 2.02
C TYR A 176 -5.43 -35.92 0.75
N GLU A 177 -6.00 -34.73 0.84
CA GLU A 177 -6.32 -33.92 -0.34
C GLU A 177 -6.44 -32.43 -0.05
N ILE A 178 -6.27 -31.65 -1.12
CA ILE A 178 -6.60 -30.22 -1.18
C ILE A 178 -7.85 -30.08 -2.04
N ILE A 179 -8.85 -29.36 -1.55
CA ILE A 179 -10.07 -29.03 -2.28
C ILE A 179 -10.09 -27.53 -2.52
N LEU A 180 -10.13 -27.13 -3.77
CA LEU A 180 -10.27 -25.76 -4.22
C LEU A 180 -11.70 -25.56 -4.71
N GLN A 181 -12.55 -25.03 -3.84
CA GLN A 181 -13.97 -24.87 -4.06
C GLN A 181 -14.25 -23.53 -4.77
N PRO A 182 -14.85 -23.53 -5.98
CA PRO A 182 -15.38 -22.32 -6.59
C PRO A 182 -16.61 -21.85 -5.82
N GLU A 183 -16.83 -20.55 -5.82
CA GLU A 183 -18.02 -19.87 -5.32
C GLU A 183 -18.90 -19.48 -6.52
N ASN A 184 -19.25 -20.46 -7.29
CA ASN A 184 -20.21 -20.44 -8.40
C ASN A 184 -20.67 -21.87 -8.66
N LYS A 185 -21.96 -22.11 -8.59
CA LYS A 185 -22.60 -23.44 -8.74
C LYS A 185 -22.39 -24.08 -10.12
N SER A 186 -22.01 -23.28 -11.13
CA SER A 186 -21.72 -23.76 -12.48
C SER A 186 -20.37 -24.48 -12.60
N TYR A 187 -19.53 -24.40 -11.58
CA TYR A 187 -18.19 -24.99 -11.56
C TYR A 187 -18.07 -26.10 -10.52
N SER A 188 -17.37 -27.16 -10.88
CA SER A 188 -17.03 -28.23 -9.94
C SER A 188 -15.78 -27.90 -9.14
N PRO A 189 -15.65 -28.39 -7.90
CA PRO A 189 -14.42 -28.29 -7.12
C PRO A 189 -13.24 -28.97 -7.82
N ILE A 190 -12.05 -28.38 -7.64
CA ILE A 190 -10.79 -29.03 -8.02
C ILE A 190 -10.30 -29.79 -6.79
N ILE A 191 -10.17 -31.10 -6.91
CA ILE A 191 -9.69 -32.00 -5.86
C ILE A 191 -8.31 -32.46 -6.26
N ILE A 192 -7.31 -32.26 -5.42
CA ILE A 192 -5.92 -32.62 -5.68
C ILE A 192 -5.44 -33.54 -4.56
N ARG A 193 -4.95 -34.72 -4.93
CA ARG A 193 -4.41 -35.73 -4.02
C ARG A 193 -2.90 -35.82 -4.16
N GLU A 194 -2.24 -36.33 -3.15
CA GLU A 194 -0.78 -36.45 -3.13
C GLU A 194 -0.26 -37.28 -4.33
N ASP A 195 -1.00 -38.28 -4.76
CA ASP A 195 -0.64 -39.19 -5.88
C ASP A 195 -0.89 -38.57 -7.28
N ASP A 196 -1.57 -37.43 -7.38
CA ASP A 196 -1.91 -36.81 -8.68
C ASP A 196 -0.70 -36.19 -9.38
N GLY A 197 0.42 -36.00 -8.66
CA GLY A 197 1.69 -35.49 -9.21
C GLY A 197 1.65 -34.01 -9.62
N GLN A 198 0.62 -33.27 -9.22
CA GLN A 198 0.47 -31.84 -9.50
C GLN A 198 1.29 -31.00 -8.54
N ASP A 199 1.99 -29.98 -9.06
CA ASP A 199 2.66 -28.96 -8.21
C ASP A 199 1.62 -27.95 -7.72
N VAL A 200 1.36 -27.93 -6.41
CA VAL A 200 0.38 -27.03 -5.79
C VAL A 200 1.05 -26.14 -4.76
N ARG A 201 0.94 -24.83 -4.97
CA ARG A 201 1.51 -23.83 -4.07
C ARG A 201 0.49 -22.77 -3.72
N VAL A 202 0.31 -22.54 -2.43
CA VAL A 202 -0.47 -21.39 -1.93
C VAL A 202 0.39 -20.14 -2.02
N LEU A 203 -0.13 -19.10 -2.66
CA LEU A 203 0.50 -17.80 -2.79
C LEU A 203 0.12 -16.86 -1.64
N GLY A 204 -1.13 -16.92 -1.21
CA GLY A 204 -1.61 -16.05 -0.14
C GLY A 204 -3.09 -16.21 0.17
N GLU A 205 -3.46 -15.71 1.33
CA GLU A 205 -4.85 -15.60 1.80
C GLU A 205 -5.43 -14.24 1.41
N MET A 206 -6.67 -14.24 0.93
CA MET A 206 -7.40 -13.01 0.61
C MET A 206 -7.69 -12.19 1.86
N VAL A 207 -7.38 -10.89 1.82
CA VAL A 207 -7.67 -9.94 2.90
C VAL A 207 -8.70 -8.87 2.50
N GLY A 208 -8.96 -8.70 1.21
CA GLY A 208 -9.94 -7.74 0.71
C GLY A 208 -9.98 -7.70 -0.81
N MET A 209 -10.84 -6.85 -1.36
CA MET A 209 -10.93 -6.62 -2.81
C MET A 209 -11.42 -5.22 -3.12
N TYR A 210 -11.12 -4.75 -4.34
CA TYR A 210 -11.77 -3.61 -4.98
C TYR A 210 -12.62 -4.11 -6.15
N HIS A 211 -13.89 -3.75 -6.11
CA HIS A 211 -14.79 -3.98 -7.24
C HIS A 211 -14.60 -2.87 -8.28
N ILE A 212 -14.23 -3.25 -9.48
CA ILE A 212 -14.14 -2.33 -10.62
C ILE A 212 -15.50 -2.37 -11.31
N GLY A 213 -16.35 -1.38 -10.99
CA GLY A 213 -17.64 -1.25 -11.64
C GLY A 213 -17.49 -1.21 -13.17
N SER A 214 -18.27 -2.00 -13.88
CA SER A 214 -18.41 -1.90 -15.34
C SER A 214 -18.85 -0.48 -15.72
N ARG A 215 -18.06 0.18 -16.58
CA ARG A 215 -18.47 1.42 -17.23
C ARG A 215 -19.57 1.18 -18.24
#